data_8713d0e3d4e350c4431ad67081a22b33
#
_entry.id   8713d0e3d4e350c4431ad67081a22b33
#
_cell.length_a   1.000
_cell.length_b   1.000
_cell.length_c   1.000
_cell.angle_alpha   90.00
_cell.angle_beta   90.00
_cell.angle_gamma   90.00
#
_symmetry.space_group_name_H-M   'P 1'
#
loop_
_entity.id
_entity.type
_entity.pdbx_description
1 polymer ?
#
loop_
_entity_poly.entity_id
_entity_poly.type
_entity_poly.pdbx_seq_one_letter_code
_entity_poly.pdbx_strand_id
1 'polypeptide(L)'
;MKHFGPKEFWIRLTERFQADDVDYEEWYKNHKPTMEELQRQRDTEFEYEPLISILVPVYNTPEEFLKQMIQSVRKQTYGKWELCIANANPANETVAEILRISSTKDERIKVKDVPENEGIAQNTNAALASAMGDYIGLLDHDD
;
A
#
# COMPACT_ATOMS: atom_id res chain seq x y z
N MET A 1 -33.16 18.05 4.12
CA MET A 1 -32.71 18.42 2.75
C MET A 1 -32.09 19.81 2.83
N LYS A 2 -30.78 19.95 2.58
CA LYS A 2 -30.14 21.27 2.51
C LYS A 2 -30.46 21.86 1.14
N HIS A 3 -31.21 22.95 1.11
CA HIS A 3 -31.46 23.72 -0.11
C HIS A 3 -30.17 24.47 -0.47
N PHE A 4 -29.54 24.05 -1.56
CA PHE A 4 -28.43 24.78 -2.15
C PHE A 4 -29.00 25.99 -2.89
N GLY A 5 -28.41 27.18 -2.69
CA GLY A 5 -28.80 28.39 -3.39
C GLY A 5 -28.46 28.31 -4.88
N PRO A 6 -29.14 29.11 -5.77
CA PRO A 6 -28.90 29.05 -7.21
C PRO A 6 -27.45 29.32 -7.60
N LYS A 7 -26.70 30.05 -6.79
CA LYS A 7 -25.27 30.33 -7.01
C LYS A 7 -24.39 29.10 -6.81
N GLU A 8 -24.67 28.29 -5.79
CA GLU A 8 -23.97 27.02 -5.55
C GLU A 8 -24.31 25.96 -6.61
N PHE A 9 -25.56 25.97 -7.09
CA PHE A 9 -25.98 25.11 -8.19
C PHE A 9 -25.16 25.40 -9.48
N TRP A 10 -24.99 26.68 -9.83
CA TRP A 10 -24.22 27.08 -11.00
C TRP A 10 -22.73 26.78 -10.84
N ILE A 11 -22.13 26.96 -9.67
CA ILE A 11 -20.74 26.60 -9.41
C ILE A 11 -20.52 25.10 -9.62
N ARG A 12 -21.36 24.25 -9.02
CA ARG A 12 -21.27 22.79 -9.20
C ARG A 12 -21.54 22.33 -10.63
N LEU A 13 -22.40 23.03 -11.33
CA LEU A 13 -22.68 22.74 -12.73
C LEU A 13 -21.47 23.08 -13.61
N THR A 14 -20.84 24.23 -13.41
CA THR A 14 -19.63 24.63 -14.13
C THR A 14 -18.42 23.76 -13.79
N GLU A 15 -18.24 23.38 -12.52
CA GLU A 15 -17.20 22.45 -12.10
C GLU A 15 -17.35 21.06 -12.76
N ARG A 16 -18.60 20.62 -13.00
CA ARG A 16 -18.88 19.36 -13.69
C ARG A 16 -18.59 19.39 -15.19
N PHE A 17 -18.58 20.55 -15.79
CA PHE A 17 -18.24 20.79 -17.21
C PHE A 17 -16.81 21.30 -17.41
N GLN A 18 -16.10 21.65 -16.35
CA GLN A 18 -14.69 22.07 -16.34
C GLN A 18 -13.75 21.00 -15.80
N ALA A 19 -14.20 19.75 -15.66
CA ALA A 19 -13.26 18.67 -15.50
C ALA A 19 -12.45 18.60 -16.79
N ASP A 20 -11.27 19.20 -16.79
CA ASP A 20 -10.23 18.83 -17.74
C ASP A 20 -10.07 17.33 -17.56
N ASP A 21 -10.62 16.55 -18.48
CA ASP A 21 -10.38 15.12 -18.55
C ASP A 21 -8.88 14.95 -18.80
N VAL A 22 -8.12 14.88 -17.72
CA VAL A 22 -6.70 14.53 -17.78
C VAL A 22 -6.66 13.13 -18.36
N ASP A 23 -6.13 12.99 -19.56
CA ASP A 23 -5.81 11.66 -20.08
C ASP A 23 -4.79 11.01 -19.15
N TYR A 24 -5.29 10.11 -18.29
CA TYR A 24 -4.47 9.44 -17.29
C TYR A 24 -3.32 8.65 -17.93
N GLU A 25 -3.55 8.03 -19.06
CA GLU A 25 -2.53 7.27 -19.80
C GLU A 25 -1.39 8.16 -20.26
N GLU A 26 -1.71 9.32 -20.83
CA GLU A 26 -0.71 10.31 -21.25
C GLU A 26 -0.01 10.93 -20.06
N TRP A 27 -0.75 11.29 -19.00
CA TRP A 27 -0.18 11.80 -17.77
C TRP A 27 0.78 10.77 -17.14
N TYR A 28 0.36 9.52 -16.99
CA TYR A 28 1.17 8.45 -16.41
C TYR A 28 2.45 8.21 -17.21
N LYS A 29 2.35 8.16 -18.54
CA LYS A 29 3.50 8.00 -19.43
C LYS A 29 4.55 9.10 -19.23
N ASN A 30 4.10 10.34 -19.02
CA ASN A 30 4.96 11.50 -18.86
C ASN A 30 5.52 11.66 -17.44
N HIS A 31 4.88 11.04 -16.43
CA HIS A 31 5.26 11.16 -15.02
C HIS A 31 5.85 9.89 -14.43
N LYS A 32 5.76 8.77 -15.13
CA LYS A 32 6.39 7.53 -14.70
C LYS A 32 7.92 7.71 -14.68
N PRO A 33 8.58 7.40 -13.54
CA PRO A 33 10.03 7.54 -13.45
C PRO A 33 10.73 6.63 -14.46
N THR A 34 11.76 7.16 -15.09
CA THR A 34 12.63 6.40 -15.98
C THR A 34 13.51 5.43 -15.21
N MET A 35 14.09 4.45 -15.89
CA MET A 35 15.04 3.53 -15.26
C MET A 35 16.26 4.25 -14.67
N GLU A 36 16.70 5.33 -15.33
CA GLU A 36 17.81 6.15 -14.86
C GLU A 36 17.45 6.91 -13.57
N GLU A 37 16.25 7.46 -13.50
CA GLU A 37 15.73 8.10 -12.27
C GLU A 37 15.57 7.10 -11.13
N LEU A 38 15.05 5.90 -11.39
CA LEU A 38 14.95 4.85 -10.39
C LEU A 38 16.32 4.41 -9.87
N GLN A 39 17.33 4.35 -10.76
CA GLN A 39 18.70 4.04 -10.36
C GLN A 39 19.27 5.15 -9.49
N ARG A 40 19.12 6.41 -9.91
CA ARG A 40 19.56 7.58 -9.13
C ARG A 40 18.90 7.62 -7.74
N GLN A 41 17.62 7.29 -7.64
CA GLN A 41 16.92 7.19 -6.35
C GLN A 41 17.54 6.13 -5.43
N ARG A 42 17.91 4.96 -5.99
CA ARG A 42 18.56 3.88 -5.21
C ARG A 42 19.96 4.25 -4.74
N ASP A 43 20.67 5.04 -5.53
CA ASP A 43 22.05 5.47 -5.25
C ASP A 43 22.08 6.74 -4.37
N THR A 44 20.91 7.31 -4.03
CA THR A 44 20.82 8.48 -3.17
C THR A 44 21.09 8.08 -1.72
N GLU A 45 22.08 8.70 -1.12
CA GLU A 45 22.36 8.62 0.32
C GLU A 45 21.65 9.76 1.05
N PHE A 46 20.97 9.43 2.15
CA PHE A 46 20.27 10.39 2.98
C PHE A 46 21.02 10.57 4.30
N GLU A 47 21.09 11.78 4.81
CA GLU A 47 21.69 12.07 6.13
C GLU A 47 20.91 11.36 7.26
N TYR A 48 19.60 11.18 7.07
CA TYR A 48 18.72 10.44 7.97
C TYR A 48 17.89 9.41 7.19
N GLU A 49 18.00 8.17 7.58
CA GLU A 49 17.31 7.03 6.93
C GLU A 49 16.38 6.33 7.93
N PRO A 50 15.17 6.86 8.15
CA PRO A 50 14.22 6.25 9.07
C PRO A 50 13.74 4.88 8.58
N LEU A 51 13.49 3.97 9.51
CA LEU A 51 12.79 2.73 9.19
C LEU A 51 11.29 3.01 9.02
N ILE A 52 10.72 2.58 7.91
CA ILE A 52 9.29 2.73 7.61
C ILE A 52 8.61 1.36 7.75
N SER A 53 7.66 1.25 8.69
CA SER A 53 6.82 0.05 8.83
C SER A 53 5.58 0.19 7.96
N ILE A 54 5.44 -0.68 6.97
CA ILE A 54 4.26 -0.75 6.09
C ILE A 54 3.33 -1.81 6.66
N LEU A 55 2.12 -1.41 7.04
CA LEU A 55 1.12 -2.28 7.66
C LEU A 55 0.10 -2.73 6.62
N VAL A 56 -0.10 -4.05 6.52
CA VAL A 56 -1.05 -4.64 5.58
C VAL A 56 -1.93 -5.67 6.30
N PRO A 57 -3.23 -5.38 6.49
CA PRO A 57 -4.20 -6.39 6.89
C PRO A 57 -4.58 -7.25 5.68
N VAL A 58 -4.42 -8.57 5.79
CA VAL A 58 -4.73 -9.54 4.72
C VAL A 58 -5.87 -10.45 5.16
N TYR A 59 -6.94 -10.51 4.34
CA TYR A 59 -8.05 -11.43 4.55
C TYR A 59 -8.58 -11.94 3.22
N ASN A 60 -8.35 -13.22 2.92
CA ASN A 60 -8.80 -13.89 1.69
C ASN A 60 -8.38 -13.18 0.38
N THR A 61 -7.26 -12.51 0.40
CA THR A 61 -6.75 -11.78 -0.76
C THR A 61 -6.48 -12.75 -1.92
N PRO A 62 -6.95 -12.45 -3.13
CA PRO A 62 -6.59 -13.22 -4.31
C PRO A 62 -5.06 -13.30 -4.48
N GLU A 63 -4.59 -14.48 -4.85
CA GLU A 63 -3.15 -14.79 -4.97
C GLU A 63 -2.38 -13.76 -5.80
N GLU A 64 -2.96 -13.36 -6.92
CA GLU A 64 -2.33 -12.41 -7.84
C GLU A 64 -2.11 -11.04 -7.18
N PHE A 65 -3.12 -10.49 -6.53
CA PHE A 65 -3.03 -9.19 -5.86
C PHE A 65 -2.06 -9.24 -4.68
N LEU A 66 -2.12 -10.29 -3.87
CA LEU A 66 -1.17 -10.46 -2.76
C LEU A 66 0.28 -10.48 -3.24
N LYS A 67 0.57 -11.21 -4.33
CA LYS A 67 1.91 -11.25 -4.93
C LYS A 67 2.32 -9.91 -5.52
N GLN A 68 1.41 -9.22 -6.20
CA GLN A 68 1.67 -7.90 -6.78
C GLN A 68 1.95 -6.87 -5.68
N MET A 69 1.14 -6.83 -4.63
CA MET A 69 1.34 -5.95 -3.47
C MET A 69 2.70 -6.17 -2.82
N ILE A 70 3.06 -7.42 -2.48
CA ILE A 70 4.37 -7.74 -1.90
C ILE A 70 5.51 -7.31 -2.85
N GLN A 71 5.33 -7.55 -4.15
CA GLN A 71 6.34 -7.18 -5.15
C GLN A 71 6.46 -5.66 -5.30
N SER A 72 5.37 -4.90 -5.18
CA SER A 72 5.39 -3.43 -5.25
C SER A 72 6.24 -2.84 -4.12
N VAL A 73 6.08 -3.34 -2.90
CA VAL A 73 6.90 -2.94 -1.75
C VAL A 73 8.37 -3.31 -1.96
N ARG A 74 8.67 -4.53 -2.40
CA ARG A 74 10.04 -4.97 -2.65
C ARG A 74 10.75 -4.20 -3.76
N LYS A 75 10.01 -3.61 -4.70
CA LYS A 75 10.54 -2.78 -5.80
C LYS A 75 10.78 -1.33 -5.42
N GLN A 76 10.40 -0.90 -4.22
CA GLN A 76 10.65 0.47 -3.76
C GLN A 76 12.15 0.79 -3.83
N THR A 77 12.46 2.02 -4.21
CA THR A 77 13.84 2.49 -4.33
C THR A 77 14.46 2.78 -2.98
N TYR A 78 13.65 3.19 -1.99
CA TYR A 78 14.08 3.32 -0.60
C TYR A 78 14.14 1.95 0.07
N GLY A 79 15.27 1.60 0.66
CA GLY A 79 15.56 0.26 1.17
C GLY A 79 15.23 0.02 2.65
N LYS A 80 15.08 1.10 3.46
CA LYS A 80 14.86 1.03 4.92
C LYS A 80 13.37 0.92 5.24
N TRP A 81 12.78 -0.21 4.89
CA TRP A 81 11.40 -0.53 5.21
C TRP A 81 11.27 -1.93 5.79
N GLU A 82 10.18 -2.16 6.49
CA GLU A 82 9.68 -3.46 6.87
C GLU A 82 8.20 -3.58 6.49
N LEU A 83 7.78 -4.77 6.10
CA LEU A 83 6.39 -5.07 5.73
C LEU A 83 5.76 -5.95 6.81
N CYS A 84 4.87 -5.36 7.59
CA CYS A 84 4.17 -6.02 8.69
C CYS A 84 2.78 -6.46 8.22
N ILE A 85 2.61 -7.76 8.00
CA ILE A 85 1.37 -8.35 7.48
C ILE A 85 0.62 -9.05 8.61
N ALA A 86 -0.65 -8.70 8.80
CA ALA A 86 -1.58 -9.45 9.64
C ALA A 86 -2.44 -10.36 8.75
N ASN A 87 -2.22 -11.67 8.83
CA ASN A 87 -3.01 -12.67 8.12
C ASN A 87 -4.23 -13.06 8.95
N ALA A 88 -5.40 -12.55 8.61
CA ALA A 88 -6.64 -12.76 9.34
C ALA A 88 -7.44 -13.99 8.88
N ASN A 89 -6.87 -14.83 8.04
CA ASN A 89 -7.36 -16.18 7.73
C ASN A 89 -6.20 -17.15 7.48
N PRO A 90 -5.50 -17.60 8.51
CA PRO A 90 -4.40 -18.54 8.36
C PRO A 90 -4.82 -19.94 7.85
N ALA A 91 -6.12 -20.24 7.86
CA ALA A 91 -6.66 -21.46 7.27
C ALA A 91 -6.72 -21.43 5.72
N ASN A 92 -6.57 -20.25 5.11
CA ASN A 92 -6.41 -20.15 3.66
C ASN A 92 -4.98 -20.56 3.27
N GLU A 93 -4.81 -21.82 2.91
CA GLU A 93 -3.52 -22.42 2.61
C GLU A 93 -2.75 -21.67 1.50
N THR A 94 -3.44 -21.18 0.48
CA THR A 94 -2.80 -20.43 -0.62
C THR A 94 -2.18 -19.13 -0.12
N VAL A 95 -2.93 -18.35 0.66
CA VAL A 95 -2.44 -17.09 1.25
C VAL A 95 -1.31 -17.38 2.23
N ALA A 96 -1.50 -18.34 3.13
CA ALA A 96 -0.50 -18.70 4.13
C ALA A 96 0.83 -19.14 3.49
N GLU A 97 0.79 -19.93 2.42
CA GLU A 97 2.01 -20.39 1.73
C GLU A 97 2.73 -19.24 1.02
N ILE A 98 2.00 -18.31 0.36
CA ILE A 98 2.61 -17.12 -0.27
C ILE A 98 3.32 -16.27 0.78
N LEU A 99 2.66 -16.04 1.92
CA LEU A 99 3.22 -15.24 3.00
C LEU A 99 4.46 -15.92 3.62
N ARG A 100 4.39 -17.23 3.88
CA ARG A 100 5.51 -18.02 4.37
C ARG A 100 6.72 -17.97 3.45
N ILE A 101 6.50 -18.15 2.13
CA ILE A 101 7.58 -18.08 1.13
C ILE A 101 8.17 -16.66 1.09
N SER A 102 7.32 -15.65 1.17
CA SER A 102 7.76 -14.25 1.09
C SER A 102 8.60 -13.83 2.27
N SER A 103 8.19 -14.18 3.49
CA SER A 103 8.95 -13.90 4.72
C SER A 103 10.26 -14.70 4.82
N THR A 104 10.30 -15.91 4.24
CA THR A 104 11.55 -16.71 4.18
C THR A 104 12.56 -16.10 3.21
N LYS A 105 12.08 -15.46 2.11
CA LYS A 105 12.95 -14.86 1.08
C LYS A 105 13.43 -13.46 1.39
N ASP A 106 12.72 -12.75 2.27
CA ASP A 106 13.05 -11.36 2.63
C ASP A 106 12.71 -11.14 4.11
N GLU A 107 13.74 -11.01 4.94
CA GLU A 107 13.62 -10.86 6.40
C GLU A 107 12.89 -9.57 6.84
N ARG A 108 12.77 -8.61 5.93
CA ARG A 108 11.98 -7.39 6.17
C ARG A 108 10.48 -7.63 6.14
N ILE A 109 10.03 -8.81 5.69
CA ILE A 109 8.62 -9.19 5.64
C ILE A 109 8.28 -9.98 6.89
N LYS A 110 7.48 -9.39 7.75
CA LYS A 110 7.00 -9.97 9.00
C LYS A 110 5.53 -10.37 8.85
N VAL A 111 5.22 -11.61 9.15
CA VAL A 111 3.85 -12.14 9.07
C VAL A 111 3.38 -12.54 10.47
N LYS A 112 2.22 -12.07 10.84
CA LYS A 112 1.51 -12.43 12.07
C LYS A 112 0.16 -13.02 11.72
N ASP A 113 -0.06 -14.27 12.07
CA ASP A 113 -1.37 -14.89 11.98
C ASP A 113 -2.31 -14.35 13.07
N VAL A 114 -3.53 -13.97 12.66
CA VAL A 114 -4.61 -13.55 13.54
C VAL A 114 -5.67 -14.64 13.52
N PRO A 115 -6.01 -15.24 14.68
CA PRO A 115 -6.89 -16.41 14.75
C PRO A 115 -8.29 -16.16 14.18
N GLU A 116 -8.80 -14.96 14.37
CA GLU A 116 -10.14 -14.55 13.92
C GLU A 116 -10.06 -13.19 13.21
N ASN A 117 -10.87 -13.05 12.15
CA ASN A 117 -10.98 -11.78 11.45
C ASN A 117 -11.87 -10.81 12.23
N GLU A 118 -11.27 -9.86 12.92
CA GLU A 118 -11.97 -8.82 13.70
C GLU A 118 -12.19 -7.52 12.90
N GLY A 119 -11.99 -7.57 11.59
CA GLY A 119 -12.14 -6.43 10.69
C GLY A 119 -10.84 -5.63 10.49
N ILE A 120 -10.89 -4.71 9.53
CA ILE A 120 -9.71 -3.99 9.02
C ILE A 120 -8.93 -3.28 10.13
N ALA A 121 -9.62 -2.59 11.05
CA ALA A 121 -8.99 -1.81 12.11
C ALA A 121 -8.20 -2.71 13.10
N GLN A 122 -8.80 -3.81 13.53
CA GLN A 122 -8.15 -4.74 14.47
C GLN A 122 -7.00 -5.50 13.82
N ASN A 123 -7.20 -5.93 12.58
CA ASN A 123 -6.14 -6.60 11.82
C ASN A 123 -4.96 -5.63 11.56
N THR A 124 -5.23 -4.35 11.27
CA THR A 124 -4.18 -3.33 11.16
C THR A 124 -3.45 -3.13 12.49
N ASN A 125 -4.17 -3.11 13.63
CA ASN A 125 -3.54 -3.04 14.94
C ASN A 125 -2.68 -4.29 15.24
N ALA A 126 -3.09 -5.46 14.75
CA ALA A 126 -2.29 -6.67 14.87
C ALA A 126 -0.98 -6.58 14.05
N ALA A 127 -1.01 -6.00 12.85
CA ALA A 127 0.18 -5.70 12.07
C ALA A 127 1.07 -4.66 12.77
N LEU A 128 0.47 -3.60 13.32
CA LEU A 128 1.16 -2.54 14.07
C LEU A 128 1.95 -3.10 15.25
N ALA A 129 1.43 -4.10 15.94
CA ALA A 129 2.13 -4.73 17.07
C ALA A 129 3.46 -5.40 16.67
N SER A 130 3.74 -5.59 15.38
CA SER A 130 4.99 -6.13 14.86
C SER A 130 5.92 -5.06 14.28
N ALA A 131 5.44 -3.81 14.22
CA ALA A 131 6.16 -2.68 13.67
C ALA A 131 7.26 -2.18 14.61
N MET A 132 8.42 -1.85 14.03
CA MET A 132 9.59 -1.32 14.74
C MET A 132 10.08 -0.01 14.11
N GLY A 133 9.43 0.48 13.06
CA GLY A 133 9.84 1.65 12.31
C GLY A 133 9.54 2.98 13.00
N ASP A 134 10.28 4.00 12.61
CA ASP A 134 10.10 5.38 13.05
C ASP A 134 8.80 5.99 12.48
N TYR A 135 8.36 5.48 11.34
CA TYR A 135 7.14 5.90 10.64
C TYR A 135 6.29 4.71 10.25
N ILE A 136 4.99 4.94 10.16
CA ILE A 136 3.99 3.96 9.75
C ILE A 136 3.39 4.37 8.42
N GLY A 137 3.40 3.46 7.45
CA GLY A 137 2.62 3.51 6.23
C GLY A 137 1.47 2.51 6.28
N LEU A 138 0.29 2.89 5.81
CA LEU A 138 -0.83 1.99 5.64
C LEU A 138 -0.93 1.62 4.16
N LEU A 139 -1.14 0.34 3.88
CA LEU A 139 -1.30 -0.17 2.51
C LEU A 139 -2.38 -1.24 2.53
N ASP A 140 -3.31 -1.15 1.60
CA ASP A 140 -4.32 -2.18 1.41
C ASP A 140 -3.77 -3.32 0.54
N HIS A 141 -4.32 -4.51 0.72
CA HIS A 141 -3.79 -5.73 0.09
C HIS A 141 -4.10 -5.86 -1.40
N ASP A 142 -4.92 -4.97 -1.95
CA ASP A 142 -5.41 -4.92 -3.33
C ASP A 142 -5.05 -3.62 -4.08
N ASP A 143 -4.20 -2.76 -3.47
CA ASP A 143 -3.65 -1.52 -4.05
C ASP A 143 -2.37 -1.75 -4.89
#